data_21483d01f6440397d7df20ff3473e354
#
_entry.id   21483d01f6440397d7df20ff3473e354
#
_cell.length_a   1.000
_cell.length_b   1.000
_cell.length_c   1.000
_cell.angle_alpha   90.00
_cell.angle_beta   90.00
_cell.angle_gamma   90.00
#
_symmetry.space_group_name_H-M   'P 1'
#
loop_
_entity.id
_entity.type
_entity.pdbx_description
1 polymer ?
#
loop_
_entity_poly.entity_id
_entity_poly.type
_entity_poly.pdbx_seq_one_letter_code
_entity_poly.pdbx_strand_id
1 'polypeptide(L)'
;MVRLIMGDNGAGKTKQLIELVHTSVAEEGGCVVCIEPGADMTYDIKSSVRLVNAGEYHLDSFECLRGFISGLYAGNYDISHVYVDNLCKIVHSEDFTAVEKFLCWLDKFSDANTVKFTVTLTADASVATDGMRKYL
;
A
#
# COMPACT_ATOMS: atom_id res chain seq x y z
N MET A 1 -10.31 -3.98 -5.70
CA MET A 1 -9.20 -3.89 -6.67
C MET A 1 -7.87 -3.74 -5.93
N VAL A 2 -6.92 -4.58 -6.26
CA VAL A 2 -5.55 -4.50 -5.75
C VAL A 2 -4.60 -4.34 -6.93
N ARG A 3 -3.69 -3.38 -6.83
CA ARG A 3 -2.65 -3.14 -7.83
C ARG A 3 -1.28 -3.22 -7.18
N LEU A 4 -0.37 -3.96 -7.82
CA LEU A 4 1.02 -4.10 -7.40
C LEU A 4 1.94 -3.39 -8.40
N ILE A 5 2.85 -2.56 -7.89
CA ILE A 5 3.86 -1.88 -8.69
C ILE A 5 5.22 -2.38 -8.21
N MET A 6 6.01 -2.94 -9.13
CA MET A 6 7.35 -3.43 -8.84
C MET A 6 8.39 -2.69 -9.67
N GLY A 7 9.57 -2.54 -9.12
CA GLY A 7 10.71 -1.92 -9.79
C GLY A 7 11.89 -1.84 -8.83
N ASP A 8 13.10 -1.77 -9.36
CA ASP A 8 14.32 -1.58 -8.57
C ASP A 8 14.40 -0.18 -7.96
N ASN A 9 15.32 0.03 -7.03
CA ASN A 9 15.63 1.36 -6.52
C ASN A 9 15.97 2.30 -7.70
N GLY A 10 15.39 3.50 -7.68
CA GLY A 10 15.60 4.48 -8.75
C GLY A 10 14.70 4.29 -9.96
N ALA A 11 13.79 3.31 -9.97
CA ALA A 11 12.83 3.11 -11.06
C ALA A 11 11.68 4.13 -11.07
N GLY A 12 11.65 5.06 -10.13
CA GLY A 12 10.63 6.11 -10.07
C GLY A 12 9.32 5.67 -9.44
N LYS A 13 9.31 4.58 -8.65
CA LYS A 13 8.09 4.06 -8.01
C LYS A 13 7.45 5.06 -7.05
N THR A 14 8.24 5.73 -6.23
CA THR A 14 7.74 6.71 -5.25
C THR A 14 7.07 7.87 -5.94
N LYS A 15 7.70 8.41 -7.00
CA LYS A 15 7.13 9.50 -7.79
C LYS A 15 5.81 9.07 -8.44
N GLN A 16 5.78 7.87 -9.01
CA GLN A 16 4.58 7.30 -9.61
C GLN A 16 3.47 7.16 -8.56
N LEU A 17 3.81 6.66 -7.37
CA LEU A 17 2.87 6.49 -6.28
C LEU A 17 2.26 7.84 -5.86
N ILE A 18 3.09 8.86 -5.69
CA ILE A 18 2.65 10.21 -5.31
C ILE A 18 1.66 10.76 -6.35
N GLU A 19 1.94 10.59 -7.63
CA GLU A 19 1.04 11.01 -8.72
C GLU A 19 -0.30 10.26 -8.64
N LEU A 20 -0.27 8.95 -8.40
CA LEU A 20 -1.48 8.14 -8.24
C LEU A 20 -2.30 8.55 -7.02
N VAL A 21 -1.65 8.85 -5.91
CA VAL A 21 -2.31 9.33 -4.69
C VAL A 21 -3.07 10.62 -4.98
N HIS A 22 -2.43 11.58 -5.64
CA HIS A 22 -3.06 12.86 -5.97
C HIS A 22 -4.21 12.71 -6.97
N THR A 23 -4.09 11.77 -7.91
CA THR A 23 -5.20 11.44 -8.83
C THR A 23 -6.39 10.87 -8.06
N SER A 24 -6.15 9.97 -7.10
CA SER A 24 -7.21 9.42 -6.25
C SER A 24 -7.94 10.50 -5.45
N VAL A 25 -7.19 11.43 -4.88
CA VAL A 25 -7.78 12.56 -4.14
C VAL A 25 -8.68 13.40 -5.03
N ALA A 26 -8.26 13.63 -6.27
CA ALA A 26 -9.02 14.48 -7.21
C ALA A 26 -10.27 13.77 -7.78
N GLU A 27 -10.20 12.46 -7.99
CA GLU A 27 -11.22 11.69 -8.72
C GLU A 27 -12.10 10.83 -7.84
N GLU A 28 -11.63 10.41 -6.67
CA GLU A 28 -12.38 9.53 -5.76
C GLU A 28 -13.02 10.38 -4.65
N GLY A 29 -14.24 10.01 -4.27
CA GLY A 29 -15.01 10.79 -3.30
C GLY A 29 -14.74 10.48 -1.84
N GLY A 30 -13.79 9.58 -1.54
CA GLY A 30 -13.53 9.12 -0.18
C GLY A 30 -12.19 9.61 0.38
N CYS A 31 -11.85 9.10 1.56
CA CYS A 31 -10.56 9.37 2.18
C CYS A 31 -9.46 8.49 1.58
N VAL A 32 -8.31 9.08 1.32
CA VAL A 32 -7.13 8.37 0.82
C VAL A 32 -6.10 8.28 1.94
N VAL A 33 -5.57 7.07 2.15
CA VAL A 33 -4.53 6.79 3.15
C VAL A 33 -3.28 6.32 2.42
N CYS A 34 -2.11 6.80 2.84
CA CYS A 34 -0.82 6.36 2.31
C CYS A 34 0.06 5.92 3.47
N ILE A 35 0.49 4.67 3.47
CA ILE A 35 1.38 4.08 4.48
C ILE A 35 2.77 3.96 3.88
N GLU A 36 3.77 4.57 4.53
CA GLU A 36 5.16 4.50 4.11
C GLU A 36 6.05 4.00 5.25
N PRO A 37 7.25 3.47 4.93
CA PRO A 37 8.14 2.95 5.98
C PRO A 37 8.78 4.02 6.86
N GLY A 38 8.78 5.28 6.43
CA GLY A 38 9.34 6.40 7.15
C GLY A 38 8.52 7.66 6.96
N ALA A 39 9.17 8.80 6.79
CA ALA A 39 8.52 10.11 6.65
C ALA A 39 8.99 10.86 5.38
N ASP A 40 9.46 10.14 4.37
CA ASP A 40 10.08 10.74 3.18
C ASP A 40 9.09 11.51 2.30
N MET A 41 7.81 11.13 2.33
CA MET A 41 6.77 11.76 1.50
C MET A 41 6.06 12.94 2.17
N THR A 42 6.46 13.31 3.39
CA THR A 42 5.73 14.33 4.20
C THR A 42 5.49 15.63 3.45
N TYR A 43 6.46 16.10 2.66
CA TYR A 43 6.34 17.36 1.92
C TYR A 43 5.78 17.19 0.51
N ASP A 44 5.65 15.96 0.03
CA ASP A 44 5.22 15.68 -1.34
C ASP A 44 3.75 15.28 -1.42
N ILE A 45 3.16 14.88 -0.30
CA ILE A 45 1.76 14.44 -0.22
C ILE A 45 0.90 15.56 0.35
N LYS A 46 -0.26 15.79 -0.28
CA LYS A 46 -1.21 16.79 0.17
C LYS A 46 -1.77 16.46 1.55
N SER A 47 -2.04 17.49 2.34
CA SER A 47 -2.56 17.35 3.71
C SER A 47 -3.94 16.68 3.80
N SER A 48 -4.68 16.63 2.68
CA SER A 48 -5.96 15.92 2.61
C SER A 48 -5.80 14.39 2.63
N VAL A 49 -4.59 13.90 2.39
CA VAL A 49 -4.26 12.47 2.48
C VAL A 49 -3.79 12.16 3.90
N ARG A 50 -4.29 11.08 4.49
CA ARG A 50 -3.73 10.59 5.75
C ARG A 50 -2.42 9.86 5.46
N LEU A 51 -1.31 10.51 5.74
CA LEU A 51 0.02 9.92 5.60
C LEU A 51 0.43 9.25 6.89
N VAL A 52 0.77 7.95 6.83
CA VAL A 52 1.12 7.14 7.99
C VAL A 52 2.58 6.70 7.89
N ASN A 53 3.38 7.06 8.89
CA ASN A 53 4.73 6.52 9.05
C ASN A 53 4.61 5.18 9.79
N ALA A 54 4.86 4.08 9.09
CA ALA A 54 4.74 2.74 9.65
C ALA A 54 5.64 2.50 10.86
N GLY A 55 6.80 3.17 10.91
CA GLY A 55 7.72 3.05 12.03
C GLY A 55 7.17 3.60 13.35
N GLU A 56 6.29 4.59 13.30
CA GLU A 56 5.67 5.16 14.51
C GLU A 56 4.65 4.20 15.14
N TYR A 57 4.08 3.29 14.36
CA TYR A 57 3.02 2.39 14.81
C TYR A 57 3.47 0.94 14.89
N HIS A 58 4.77 0.67 14.72
CA HIS A 58 5.36 -0.66 14.82
C HIS A 58 4.71 -1.69 13.89
N LEU A 59 4.49 -1.29 12.64
CA LEU A 59 3.85 -2.14 11.62
C LEU A 59 4.89 -3.05 10.95
N ASP A 60 5.64 -3.80 11.72
CA ASP A 60 6.83 -4.55 11.29
C ASP A 60 6.57 -6.02 10.98
N SER A 61 5.32 -6.38 10.72
CA SER A 61 4.95 -7.72 10.24
C SER A 61 3.71 -7.64 9.37
N PHE A 62 3.47 -8.68 8.57
CA PHE A 62 2.23 -8.76 7.79
C PHE A 62 1.01 -8.78 8.68
N GLU A 63 1.08 -9.46 9.82
CA GLU A 63 -0.04 -9.56 10.77
C GLU A 63 -0.38 -8.19 11.37
N CYS A 64 0.65 -7.45 11.81
CA CYS A 64 0.46 -6.10 12.34
C CYS A 64 -0.14 -5.17 11.27
N LEU A 65 0.36 -5.24 10.04
CA LEU A 65 -0.13 -4.40 8.95
C LEU A 65 -1.59 -4.73 8.60
N ARG A 66 -1.96 -6.01 8.56
CA ARG A 66 -3.36 -6.42 8.35
C ARG A 66 -4.28 -5.86 9.43
N GLY A 67 -3.88 -6.00 10.69
CA GLY A 67 -4.65 -5.46 11.81
C GLY A 67 -4.79 -3.94 11.74
N PHE A 68 -3.73 -3.25 11.37
CA PHE A 68 -3.74 -1.80 11.23
C PHE A 68 -4.70 -1.36 10.12
N ILE A 69 -4.65 -1.98 8.95
CA ILE A 69 -5.55 -1.69 7.83
C ILE A 69 -7.01 -1.95 8.23
N SER A 70 -7.27 -3.06 8.89
CA SER A 70 -8.61 -3.38 9.39
C SER A 70 -9.10 -2.32 10.38
N GLY A 71 -8.24 -1.88 11.28
CA GLY A 71 -8.55 -0.83 12.25
C GLY A 71 -8.79 0.52 11.62
N LEU A 72 -8.00 0.89 10.60
CA LEU A 72 -8.22 2.12 9.84
C LEU A 72 -9.63 2.15 9.24
N TYR A 73 -10.03 1.09 8.58
CA TYR A 73 -11.34 1.01 7.94
C TYR A 73 -12.46 0.95 8.98
N ALA A 74 -12.27 0.20 10.08
CA ALA A 74 -13.25 0.13 11.16
C ALA A 74 -13.49 1.50 11.79
N GLY A 75 -12.46 2.34 11.85
CA GLY A 75 -12.56 3.71 12.38
C GLY A 75 -13.04 4.75 11.39
N ASN A 76 -13.03 4.45 10.09
CA ASN A 76 -13.41 5.39 9.05
C ASN A 76 -13.89 4.65 7.79
N TYR A 77 -15.19 4.47 7.66
CA TYR A 77 -15.79 3.80 6.50
C TYR A 77 -15.73 4.62 5.20
N ASP A 78 -15.27 5.87 5.27
CA ASP A 78 -15.13 6.72 4.09
C ASP A 78 -13.81 6.47 3.34
N ILE A 79 -12.92 5.65 3.87
CA ILE A 79 -11.69 5.30 3.17
C ILE A 79 -12.01 4.60 1.86
N SER A 80 -11.53 5.18 0.75
CA SER A 80 -11.74 4.65 -0.60
C SER A 80 -10.51 3.99 -1.19
N HIS A 81 -9.32 4.40 -0.77
CA HIS A 81 -8.05 3.90 -1.31
C HIS A 81 -6.96 3.91 -0.25
N VAL A 82 -6.25 2.81 -0.14
CA VAL A 82 -5.07 2.70 0.72
C VAL A 82 -3.85 2.38 -0.16
N TYR A 83 -2.84 3.21 -0.05
CA TYR A 83 -1.55 3.04 -0.70
C TYR A 83 -0.56 2.50 0.34
N VAL A 84 0.22 1.49 -0.05
CA VAL A 84 1.27 0.92 0.80
C VAL A 84 2.58 1.00 0.04
N ASP A 85 3.46 1.90 0.45
CA ASP A 85 4.73 2.11 -0.22
C ASP A 85 5.82 1.22 0.37
N ASN A 86 6.53 0.52 -0.50
CA ASN A 86 7.67 -0.32 -0.12
C ASN A 86 7.31 -1.34 0.97
N LEU A 87 6.38 -2.22 0.63
CA LEU A 87 5.82 -3.21 1.55
C LEU A 87 6.88 -4.01 2.30
N CYS A 88 7.88 -4.53 1.60
CA CYS A 88 8.90 -5.37 2.22
C CYS A 88 9.72 -4.62 3.27
N LYS A 89 9.93 -3.33 3.08
CA LYS A 89 10.63 -2.49 4.06
C LYS A 89 9.76 -2.23 5.30
N ILE A 90 8.46 -2.06 5.10
CA ILE A 90 7.52 -1.89 6.23
C ILE A 90 7.51 -3.15 7.10
N VAL A 91 7.33 -4.32 6.51
CA VAL A 91 7.15 -5.58 7.25
C VAL A 91 8.47 -6.29 7.56
N HIS A 92 9.60 -5.74 7.13
CA HIS A 92 10.94 -6.32 7.32
C HIS A 92 11.04 -7.76 6.81
N SER A 93 10.47 -8.04 5.64
CA SER A 93 10.46 -9.37 5.05
C SER A 93 10.49 -9.29 3.53
N GLU A 94 11.30 -10.14 2.91
CA GLU A 94 11.34 -10.34 1.46
C GLU A 94 10.81 -11.73 1.06
N ASP A 95 10.02 -12.35 1.93
CA ASP A 95 9.36 -13.62 1.65
C ASP A 95 8.18 -13.37 0.70
N PHE A 96 8.39 -13.64 -0.59
CA PHE A 96 7.38 -13.38 -1.62
C PHE A 96 6.19 -14.34 -1.54
N THR A 97 6.33 -15.49 -0.90
CA THR A 97 5.18 -16.34 -0.59
C THR A 97 4.26 -15.64 0.41
N ALA A 98 4.84 -14.99 1.41
CA ALA A 98 4.08 -14.20 2.38
C ALA A 98 3.48 -12.94 1.75
N VAL A 99 4.21 -12.29 0.83
CA VAL A 99 3.68 -11.16 0.05
C VAL A 99 2.46 -11.58 -0.76
N GLU A 100 2.52 -12.71 -1.44
CA GLU A 100 1.39 -13.25 -2.22
C GLU A 100 0.16 -13.46 -1.34
N LYS A 101 0.34 -14.06 -0.16
CA LYS A 101 -0.75 -14.26 0.80
C LYS A 101 -1.35 -12.94 1.27
N PHE A 102 -0.50 -11.96 1.51
CA PHE A 102 -0.94 -10.63 1.92
C PHE A 102 -1.77 -9.94 0.83
N LEU A 103 -1.32 -10.00 -0.42
CA LEU A 103 -2.05 -9.44 -1.55
C LEU A 103 -3.42 -10.14 -1.73
N CYS A 104 -3.47 -11.45 -1.54
CA CYS A 104 -4.72 -12.19 -1.58
C CYS A 104 -5.67 -11.74 -0.46
N TRP A 105 -5.16 -11.49 0.74
CA TRP A 105 -5.95 -10.95 1.84
C TRP A 105 -6.49 -9.55 1.52
N LEU A 106 -5.65 -8.69 0.94
CA LEU A 106 -6.07 -7.36 0.50
C LEU A 106 -7.19 -7.44 -0.55
N ASP A 107 -7.08 -8.39 -1.47
CA ASP A 107 -8.07 -8.57 -2.53
C ASP A 107 -9.45 -8.93 -1.95
N LYS A 108 -9.47 -9.83 -0.99
CA LYS A 108 -10.71 -10.20 -0.28
C LYS A 108 -11.27 -9.03 0.53
N PHE A 109 -10.40 -8.29 1.20
CA PHE A 109 -10.79 -7.10 1.96
C PHE A 109 -11.36 -6.02 1.04
N SER A 110 -10.72 -5.81 -0.10
CA SER A 110 -11.16 -4.88 -1.13
C SER A 110 -12.57 -5.19 -1.63
N ASP A 111 -12.82 -6.46 -1.95
CA ASP A 111 -14.13 -6.88 -2.44
C ASP A 111 -15.22 -6.75 -1.36
N ALA A 112 -14.89 -7.10 -0.13
CA ALA A 112 -15.87 -7.06 0.98
C ALA A 112 -16.23 -5.63 1.39
N ASN A 113 -15.31 -4.67 1.26
CA ASN A 113 -15.45 -3.34 1.85
C ASN A 113 -15.39 -2.20 0.83
N THR A 114 -15.23 -2.50 -0.44
CA THR A 114 -15.15 -1.52 -1.54
C THR A 114 -14.01 -0.51 -1.30
N VAL A 115 -12.84 -1.01 -0.93
CA VAL A 115 -11.61 -0.22 -0.75
C VAL A 115 -10.59 -0.66 -1.79
N LYS A 116 -9.98 0.28 -2.49
CA LYS A 116 -8.89 -0.01 -3.43
C LYS A 116 -7.56 -0.03 -2.69
N PHE A 117 -6.64 -0.88 -3.14
CA PHE A 117 -5.28 -0.95 -2.62
C PHE A 117 -4.27 -0.83 -3.75
N THR A 118 -3.24 -0.03 -3.53
CA THR A 118 -2.07 0.05 -4.41
C THR A 118 -0.83 -0.16 -3.55
N VAL A 119 -0.03 -1.15 -3.92
CA VAL A 119 1.15 -1.58 -3.15
C VAL A 119 2.38 -1.47 -4.02
N THR A 120 3.48 -0.94 -3.50
CA THR A 120 4.75 -0.98 -4.21
C THR A 120 5.73 -1.94 -3.53
N LEU A 121 6.56 -2.58 -4.35
CA LEU A 121 7.68 -3.42 -3.92
C LEU A 121 8.96 -2.98 -4.63
N THR A 122 10.05 -2.91 -3.88
CA THR A 122 11.37 -2.63 -4.45
C THR A 122 12.02 -3.94 -4.87
N ALA A 123 11.64 -4.44 -6.03
CA ALA A 123 12.20 -5.63 -6.68
C ALA A 123 11.80 -5.61 -8.15
N ASP A 124 12.63 -6.22 -9.00
CA ASP A 124 12.30 -6.35 -10.42
C ASP A 124 11.05 -7.23 -10.57
N ALA A 125 10.18 -6.86 -11.49
CA ALA A 125 8.96 -7.61 -11.79
C ALA A 125 9.24 -9.07 -12.22
N SER A 126 10.43 -9.36 -12.73
CA SER A 126 10.83 -10.72 -13.13
C SER A 126 10.85 -11.71 -11.97
N VAL A 127 10.98 -11.24 -10.71
CA VAL A 127 11.02 -12.13 -9.54
C VAL A 127 9.64 -12.32 -8.91
N ALA A 128 8.59 -11.74 -9.48
CA ALA A 128 7.23 -11.92 -8.98
C ALA A 128 6.82 -13.39 -9.08
N THR A 129 6.13 -13.89 -8.06
CA THR A 129 5.51 -15.23 -8.11
C THR A 129 4.32 -15.21 -9.06
N ASP A 130 3.85 -16.38 -9.48
CA ASP A 130 2.68 -16.45 -10.36
C ASP A 130 1.44 -15.82 -9.71
N GLY A 131 1.25 -16.02 -8.42
CA GLY A 131 0.12 -15.43 -7.70
C GLY A 131 0.23 -13.92 -7.49
N MET A 132 1.44 -13.35 -7.58
CA MET A 132 1.64 -11.90 -7.52
C MET A 132 1.36 -11.23 -8.87
N ARG A 133 1.62 -11.91 -9.97
CA ARG A 133 1.56 -11.33 -11.32
C ARG A 133 0.20 -10.82 -11.72
N LYS A 134 -0.85 -11.42 -11.21
CA LYS A 134 -2.22 -10.98 -11.53
C LYS A 134 -2.55 -9.59 -10.99
N TYR A 135 -1.73 -9.08 -10.07
CA TYR A 135 -1.89 -7.74 -9.51
C TYR A 135 -0.99 -6.68 -10.16
N LEU A 136 -0.05 -7.10 -11.01
CA LEU A 136 0.85 -6.18 -11.71
C LEU A 136 0.15 -5.30 -12.75
#